data_1e8e759acc8b013272e66e37215c04aa
#
_entry.id   1e8e759acc8b013272e66e37215c04aa
#
_cell.length_a   1.000
_cell.length_b   1.000
_cell.length_c   1.000
_cell.angle_alpha   90.00
_cell.angle_beta   90.00
_cell.angle_gamma   90.00
#
_symmetry.space_group_name_H-M   'P 1'
#
loop_
_entity.id
_entity.type
_entity.pdbx_description
1 polymer ?
#
loop_
_entity_poly.entity_id
_entity_poly.type
_entity_poly.pdbx_seq_one_letter_code
_entity_poly.pdbx_strand_id
1 'polypeptide(L)'
;MLQNQNSTHTKQSLYNLIGGENGTSNLVKVFYDIVETSHEGQTLLLLHLRGNGVAHSRIEQFNFLSGFFSGPRLYMEKHGHANVRTMHEHVEINKEAKDAWLKCMSMAIDAIGYEENLKNTLTLSFTSIAERLVNRED
;
A
#
# COMPACT_ATOMS: atom_id res chain seq x y z
N MET A 1 -1.44 28.63 24.63
CA MET A 1 -2.02 28.12 24.15
C MET A 1 -2.28 27.69 23.88
N LEU A 2 -2.29 27.77 23.70
CA LEU A 2 -2.76 27.25 23.13
C LEU A 2 -2.92 26.61 22.78
N GLN A 3 -2.68 26.58 22.63
CA GLN A 3 -3.07 26.01 22.05
C GLN A 3 -3.36 25.16 21.81
N ASN A 4 -2.93 25.25 21.80
CA ASN A 4 -3.58 24.38 21.52
C ASN A 4 -4.17 23.91 21.59
N GLN A 5 -4.25 24.04 21.36
CA GLN A 5 -5.06 23.46 21.28
C GLN A 5 -5.62 23.09 20.59
N ASN A 6 -5.61 23.43 20.06
CA ASN A 6 -6.23 22.84 19.19
C ASN A 6 -5.88 21.71 18.51
N SER A 7 -4.96 21.71 18.27
CA SER A 7 -4.39 20.52 17.71
C SER A 7 -4.89 19.27 18.35
N THR A 8 -5.38 19.32 19.49
CA THR A 8 -5.99 18.14 20.12
C THR A 8 -7.11 17.57 19.30
N HIS A 9 -7.70 18.38 18.46
CA HIS A 9 -8.80 17.97 17.61
C HIS A 9 -8.33 17.53 16.25
N THR A 10 -7.07 17.73 15.95
CA THR A 10 -6.52 17.43 14.66
C THR A 10 -5.89 16.04 14.72
N LYS A 11 -6.52 15.09 14.05
CA LYS A 11 -5.92 13.76 13.93
C LYS A 11 -4.74 13.84 12.99
N GLN A 12 -3.66 13.22 13.36
CA GLN A 12 -2.56 13.07 12.43
C GLN A 12 -2.98 12.11 11.33
N SER A 13 -2.59 12.42 10.10
CA SER A 13 -2.85 11.53 8.98
C SER A 13 -2.01 10.26 9.13
N LEU A 14 -2.45 9.18 8.49
CA LEU A 14 -1.63 7.99 8.42
C LEU A 14 -0.27 8.29 7.81
N TYR A 15 -0.25 9.20 6.83
CA TYR A 15 0.98 9.62 6.19
C TYR A 15 2.00 10.11 7.23
N ASN A 16 1.57 11.01 8.11
CA ASN A 16 2.47 11.52 9.15
C ASN A 16 2.84 10.44 10.16
N LEU A 17 1.88 9.61 10.54
CA LEU A 17 2.12 8.57 11.55
C LEU A 17 3.13 7.52 11.10
N ILE A 18 3.18 7.20 9.81
CA ILE A 18 4.14 6.22 9.32
C ILE A 18 5.49 6.83 8.97
N GLY A 19 5.62 8.16 9.05
CA GLY A 19 6.89 8.82 8.81
C GLY A 19 6.97 9.65 7.54
N GLY A 20 5.83 10.06 6.98
CA GLY A 20 5.79 10.92 5.80
C GLY A 20 6.35 10.27 4.56
N GLU A 21 7.05 11.04 3.75
CA GLU A 21 7.61 10.54 2.50
C GLU A 21 8.58 9.38 2.74
N ASN A 22 9.47 9.53 3.70
CA ASN A 22 10.46 8.49 3.98
C ASN A 22 9.82 7.22 4.52
N GLY A 23 8.81 7.35 5.39
CA GLY A 23 8.11 6.20 5.93
C GLY A 23 7.31 5.47 4.85
N THR A 24 6.67 6.22 3.95
CA THR A 24 5.93 5.63 2.84
C THR A 24 6.89 4.90 1.90
N SER A 25 8.01 5.53 1.58
CA SER A 25 9.03 4.93 0.72
C SER A 25 9.58 3.65 1.33
N ASN A 26 9.84 3.66 2.65
CA ASN A 26 10.36 2.49 3.34
C ASN A 26 9.36 1.33 3.33
N LEU A 27 8.08 1.61 3.53
CA LEU A 27 7.06 0.57 3.49
C LEU A 27 6.99 -0.08 2.12
N VAL A 28 7.03 0.72 1.05
CA VAL A 28 7.02 0.21 -0.31
C VAL A 28 8.26 -0.65 -0.57
N LYS A 29 9.43 -0.18 -0.12
CA LYS A 29 10.68 -0.92 -0.29
C LYS A 29 10.61 -2.27 0.40
N VAL A 30 10.22 -2.29 1.67
CA VAL A 30 10.17 -3.53 2.44
C VAL A 30 9.16 -4.50 1.82
N PHE A 31 8.00 -3.99 1.42
CA PHE A 31 6.98 -4.81 0.78
C PHE A 31 7.51 -5.49 -0.48
N TYR A 32 8.11 -4.72 -1.39
CA TYR A 32 8.57 -5.29 -2.65
C TYR A 32 9.82 -6.14 -2.50
N ASP A 33 10.66 -5.83 -1.51
CA ASP A 33 11.78 -6.72 -1.19
C ASP A 33 11.25 -8.10 -0.79
N ILE A 34 10.17 -8.13 0.00
CA ILE A 34 9.53 -9.39 0.40
C ILE A 34 8.92 -10.08 -0.82
N VAL A 35 8.25 -9.33 -1.69
CA VAL A 35 7.66 -9.91 -2.92
C VAL A 35 8.74 -10.58 -3.75
N GLU A 36 9.91 -9.97 -3.87
CA GLU A 36 10.97 -10.49 -4.73
C GLU A 36 11.77 -11.63 -4.11
N THR A 37 11.82 -11.73 -2.78
CA THR A 37 12.72 -12.66 -2.13
C THR A 37 12.04 -13.76 -1.32
N SER A 38 10.73 -13.65 -1.02
CA SER A 38 10.06 -14.62 -0.18
C SER A 38 9.24 -15.60 -1.01
N HIS A 39 9.01 -16.76 -0.40
CA HIS A 39 8.11 -17.75 -0.99
C HIS A 39 6.70 -17.17 -1.14
N GLU A 40 6.25 -16.42 -0.15
CA GLU A 40 4.91 -15.84 -0.13
C GLU A 40 4.69 -14.84 -1.24
N GLY A 41 5.76 -14.25 -1.76
CA GLY A 41 5.67 -13.24 -2.81
C GLY A 41 5.64 -13.79 -4.23
N GLN A 42 5.83 -15.09 -4.42
CA GLN A 42 6.00 -15.64 -5.76
C GLN A 42 4.82 -15.39 -6.68
N THR A 43 3.59 -15.54 -6.17
CA THR A 43 2.40 -15.29 -6.97
C THR A 43 2.37 -13.85 -7.48
N LEU A 44 2.71 -12.90 -6.60
CA LEU A 44 2.73 -11.49 -6.96
C LEU A 44 3.86 -11.18 -7.93
N LEU A 45 5.02 -11.77 -7.71
CA LEU A 45 6.16 -11.54 -8.58
C LEU A 45 5.82 -11.95 -10.02
N LEU A 46 5.17 -13.10 -10.19
CA LEU A 46 4.77 -13.54 -11.52
C LEU A 46 3.77 -12.58 -12.16
N LEU A 47 2.82 -12.07 -11.38
CA LEU A 47 1.87 -11.08 -11.91
C LEU A 47 2.58 -9.82 -12.36
N HIS A 48 3.55 -9.34 -11.59
CA HIS A 48 4.30 -8.15 -11.96
C HIS A 48 5.14 -8.36 -13.21
N LEU A 49 5.73 -9.54 -13.36
CA LEU A 49 6.53 -9.86 -14.55
C LEU A 49 5.66 -9.92 -15.81
N ARG A 50 4.40 -10.31 -15.67
CA ARG A 50 3.45 -10.31 -16.80
C ARG A 50 2.93 -8.92 -17.11
N GLY A 51 2.99 -8.00 -16.14
CA GLY A 51 2.54 -6.63 -16.32
C GLY A 51 3.70 -5.71 -16.61
N ASN A 52 3.77 -4.60 -15.89
CA ASN A 52 4.78 -3.55 -16.16
C ASN A 52 6.08 -3.74 -15.38
N GLY A 53 6.18 -4.80 -14.57
CA GLY A 53 7.38 -5.10 -13.84
C GLY A 53 7.42 -4.50 -12.44
N VAL A 54 8.30 -5.04 -11.59
CA VAL A 54 8.39 -4.62 -10.19
C VAL A 54 8.93 -3.20 -10.06
N ALA A 55 9.92 -2.81 -10.87
CA ALA A 55 10.48 -1.46 -10.78
C ALA A 55 9.41 -0.39 -11.01
N HIS A 56 8.58 -0.58 -12.02
CA HIS A 56 7.47 0.32 -12.29
C HIS A 56 6.48 0.33 -11.12
N SER A 57 6.16 -0.85 -10.61
CA SER A 57 5.18 -0.97 -9.53
C SER A 57 5.66 -0.35 -8.23
N ARG A 58 6.97 -0.40 -7.94
CA ARG A 58 7.53 0.27 -6.76
C ARG A 58 7.23 1.77 -6.80
N ILE A 59 7.43 2.38 -7.96
CA ILE A 59 7.18 3.82 -8.13
C ILE A 59 5.70 4.14 -8.00
N GLU A 60 4.86 3.38 -8.69
CA GLU A 60 3.43 3.67 -8.70
C GLU A 60 2.78 3.37 -7.36
N GLN A 61 3.24 2.35 -6.65
CA GLN A 61 2.69 2.07 -5.32
C GLN A 61 3.05 3.18 -4.34
N PHE A 62 4.26 3.70 -4.42
CA PHE A 62 4.63 4.86 -3.59
C PHE A 62 3.71 6.04 -3.88
N ASN A 63 3.49 6.34 -5.17
CA ASN A 63 2.63 7.45 -5.56
C ASN A 63 1.21 7.26 -5.04
N PHE A 64 0.67 6.04 -5.16
CA PHE A 64 -0.67 5.75 -4.71
C PHE A 64 -0.78 5.81 -3.17
N LEU A 65 0.15 5.17 -2.46
CA LEU A 65 0.07 5.11 -1.01
C LEU A 65 0.21 6.48 -0.37
N SER A 66 1.00 7.38 -0.97
CA SER A 66 1.10 8.74 -0.49
C SER A 66 -0.30 9.36 -0.32
N GLY A 67 -1.11 9.33 -1.36
CA GLY A 67 -2.48 9.86 -1.30
C GLY A 67 -3.41 9.00 -0.46
N PHE A 68 -3.24 7.69 -0.51
CA PHE A 68 -4.04 6.75 0.27
C PHE A 68 -3.93 7.02 1.77
N PHE A 69 -2.75 7.42 2.22
CA PHE A 69 -2.50 7.75 3.62
C PHE A 69 -2.78 9.21 3.94
N SER A 70 -3.39 9.95 3.04
CA SER A 70 -3.73 11.37 3.19
C SER A 70 -2.52 12.30 3.12
N GLY A 71 -1.49 11.87 2.43
CA GLY A 71 -0.36 12.73 2.05
C GLY A 71 -0.57 13.33 0.66
N PRO A 72 0.51 13.78 0.02
CA PRO A 72 0.41 14.33 -1.33
C PRO A 72 -0.20 13.32 -2.30
N ARG A 73 -1.14 13.78 -3.11
CA ARG A 73 -1.89 12.91 -4.02
C ARG A 73 -1.13 12.71 -5.33
N LEU A 74 0.01 12.06 -5.23
CA LEU A 74 0.95 11.92 -6.35
C LEU A 74 0.38 11.09 -7.49
N TYR A 75 -0.34 10.01 -7.18
CA TYR A 75 -0.92 9.19 -8.24
C TYR A 75 -2.02 9.94 -8.98
N MET A 76 -2.89 10.62 -8.23
CA MET A 76 -3.95 11.42 -8.82
C MET A 76 -3.37 12.51 -9.73
N GLU A 77 -2.31 13.19 -9.28
CA GLU A 77 -1.68 14.26 -10.06
C GLU A 77 -1.07 13.72 -11.35
N LYS A 78 -0.51 12.52 -11.30
CA LYS A 78 0.15 11.94 -12.46
C LYS A 78 -0.83 11.35 -13.46
N HIS A 79 -1.88 10.71 -12.98
CA HIS A 79 -2.78 9.90 -13.81
C HIS A 79 -4.21 10.43 -13.93
N GLY A 80 -4.57 11.44 -13.15
CA GLY A 80 -5.92 12.01 -13.20
C GLY A 80 -6.98 11.24 -12.44
N HIS A 81 -6.61 10.15 -11.76
CA HIS A 81 -7.51 9.36 -10.92
C HIS A 81 -6.70 8.57 -9.90
N ALA A 82 -7.40 7.99 -8.94
CA ALA A 82 -6.80 7.06 -7.99
C ALA A 82 -7.71 5.82 -7.84
N ASN A 83 -8.26 5.35 -8.95
CA ASN A 83 -9.18 4.22 -8.97
C ASN A 83 -8.38 2.93 -9.08
N VAL A 84 -8.38 2.13 -8.00
CA VAL A 84 -7.55 0.92 -7.94
C VAL A 84 -7.99 -0.14 -8.95
N ARG A 85 -9.27 -0.21 -9.30
CA ARG A 85 -9.71 -1.17 -10.31
C ARG A 85 -9.16 -0.80 -11.68
N THR A 86 -9.19 0.49 -12.00
CA THR A 86 -8.64 0.97 -13.27
C THR A 86 -7.15 0.69 -13.35
N MET A 87 -6.43 0.90 -12.26
CA MET A 87 -4.99 0.62 -12.22
C MET A 87 -4.65 -0.82 -12.57
N HIS A 88 -5.56 -1.74 -12.28
CA HIS A 88 -5.30 -3.18 -12.41
C HIS A 88 -6.13 -3.86 -13.49
N GLU A 89 -6.74 -3.08 -14.38
CA GLU A 89 -7.57 -3.66 -15.46
C GLU A 89 -6.80 -4.62 -16.35
N HIS A 90 -5.51 -4.40 -16.48
CA HIS A 90 -4.66 -5.17 -17.39
C HIS A 90 -4.17 -6.48 -16.79
N VAL A 91 -4.47 -6.76 -15.55
CA VAL A 91 -4.08 -8.03 -14.91
C VAL A 91 -5.29 -8.66 -14.25
N GLU A 92 -5.29 -10.00 -14.20
CA GLU A 92 -6.35 -10.74 -13.53
C GLU A 92 -5.97 -10.94 -12.08
N ILE A 93 -6.79 -10.44 -11.18
CA ILE A 93 -6.54 -10.54 -9.76
C ILE A 93 -7.65 -11.38 -9.14
N ASN A 94 -7.29 -12.60 -8.75
CA ASN A 94 -8.20 -13.50 -8.06
C ASN A 94 -7.95 -13.47 -6.56
N LYS A 95 -8.65 -14.34 -5.83
CA LYS A 95 -8.51 -14.41 -4.39
C LYS A 95 -7.09 -14.76 -3.97
N GLU A 96 -6.44 -15.68 -4.70
CA GLU A 96 -5.07 -16.08 -4.37
C GLU A 96 -4.11 -14.89 -4.46
N ALA A 97 -4.24 -14.07 -5.50
CA ALA A 97 -3.40 -12.89 -5.68
C ALA A 97 -3.66 -11.88 -4.57
N LYS A 98 -4.93 -11.68 -4.21
CA LYS A 98 -5.29 -10.78 -3.12
C LYS A 98 -4.68 -11.26 -1.80
N ASP A 99 -4.82 -12.54 -1.50
CA ASP A 99 -4.31 -13.09 -0.26
C ASP A 99 -2.79 -13.00 -0.19
N ALA A 100 -2.10 -13.23 -1.31
CA ALA A 100 -0.64 -13.10 -1.38
C ALA A 100 -0.22 -11.67 -1.12
N TRP A 101 -0.94 -10.70 -1.69
CA TRP A 101 -0.63 -9.29 -1.49
C TRP A 101 -0.77 -8.92 -0.01
N LEU A 102 -1.88 -9.33 0.61
CA LEU A 102 -2.10 -9.04 2.02
C LEU A 102 -1.07 -9.72 2.90
N LYS A 103 -0.67 -10.95 2.55
CA LYS A 103 0.35 -11.65 3.32
C LYS A 103 1.69 -10.91 3.26
N CYS A 104 2.11 -10.50 2.07
CA CYS A 104 3.36 -9.77 1.92
C CYS A 104 3.30 -8.42 2.63
N MET A 105 2.17 -7.73 2.56
CA MET A 105 2.02 -6.46 3.26
C MET A 105 2.06 -6.65 4.77
N SER A 106 1.43 -7.69 5.28
CA SER A 106 1.47 -8.02 6.70
C SER A 106 2.89 -8.28 7.16
N MET A 107 3.66 -9.01 6.36
CA MET A 107 5.07 -9.28 6.67
C MET A 107 5.89 -8.00 6.69
N ALA A 108 5.61 -7.09 5.76
CA ALA A 108 6.31 -5.79 5.72
C ALA A 108 5.99 -4.96 6.96
N ILE A 109 4.72 -4.89 7.33
CA ILE A 109 4.27 -4.15 8.50
C ILE A 109 4.92 -4.71 9.77
N ASP A 110 4.97 -6.03 9.89
CA ASP A 110 5.63 -6.67 11.04
C ASP A 110 7.13 -6.39 11.06
N ALA A 111 7.77 -6.42 9.91
CA ALA A 111 9.21 -6.21 9.84
C ALA A 111 9.61 -4.79 10.22
N ILE A 112 8.77 -3.81 9.87
CA ILE A 112 9.05 -2.41 10.20
C ILE A 112 8.81 -2.16 11.69
N GLY A 113 7.82 -2.84 12.29
CA GLY A 113 7.62 -2.76 13.73
C GLY A 113 6.83 -1.55 14.19
N TYR A 114 5.77 -1.22 13.47
CA TYR A 114 4.88 -0.13 13.87
C TYR A 114 4.26 -0.42 15.24
N GLU A 115 3.87 0.64 15.91
CA GLU A 115 3.12 0.57 17.16
C GLU A 115 1.77 -0.15 16.89
N GLU A 116 1.24 -0.84 17.89
CA GLU A 116 0.13 -1.79 17.70
C GLU A 116 -1.12 -1.15 17.08
N ASN A 117 -1.52 0.03 17.57
CA ASN A 117 -2.72 0.68 17.03
C ASN A 117 -2.53 1.08 15.57
N LEU A 118 -1.35 1.58 15.23
CA LEU A 118 -1.03 1.94 13.86
C LEU A 118 -1.02 0.70 12.97
N LYS A 119 -0.42 -0.38 13.45
CA LYS A 119 -0.39 -1.64 12.73
C LYS A 119 -1.81 -2.13 12.42
N ASN A 120 -2.71 -2.07 13.41
CA ASN A 120 -4.09 -2.51 13.22
C ASN A 120 -4.81 -1.63 12.21
N THR A 121 -4.60 -0.32 12.27
CA THR A 121 -5.23 0.61 11.32
C THR A 121 -4.75 0.34 9.91
N LEU A 122 -3.45 0.14 9.72
CA LEU A 122 -2.89 -0.17 8.41
C LEU A 122 -3.45 -1.48 7.87
N THR A 123 -3.51 -2.50 8.70
CA THR A 123 -4.01 -3.81 8.30
C THR A 123 -5.46 -3.73 7.83
N LEU A 124 -6.31 -3.02 8.57
CA LEU A 124 -7.71 -2.85 8.18
C LEU A 124 -7.84 -2.08 6.87
N SER A 125 -7.05 -1.02 6.73
CA SER A 125 -7.10 -0.20 5.51
C SER A 125 -6.68 -1.00 4.28
N PHE A 126 -5.61 -1.76 4.41
CA PHE A 126 -5.13 -2.57 3.29
C PHE A 126 -6.06 -3.72 2.96
N THR A 127 -6.66 -4.35 3.97
CA THR A 127 -7.64 -5.41 3.73
C THR A 127 -8.83 -4.87 2.93
N SER A 128 -9.32 -3.69 3.33
CA SER A 128 -10.46 -3.07 2.65
C SER A 128 -10.14 -2.79 1.19
N ILE A 129 -8.97 -2.21 0.90
CA ILE A 129 -8.65 -1.84 -0.47
C ILE A 129 -8.31 -3.07 -1.32
N ALA A 130 -7.69 -4.09 -0.72
CA ALA A 130 -7.34 -5.30 -1.45
C ALA A 130 -8.57 -6.04 -1.96
N GLU A 131 -9.66 -6.02 -1.20
CA GLU A 131 -10.89 -6.66 -1.63
C GLU A 131 -11.49 -6.01 -2.85
N ARG A 132 -11.20 -4.71 -3.07
CA ARG A 132 -11.67 -4.03 -4.26
C ARG A 132 -10.86 -4.37 -5.50
N LEU A 133 -9.67 -4.96 -5.32
CA LEU A 133 -8.80 -5.30 -6.44
C LEU A 133 -9.21 -6.59 -7.14
N VAL A 134 -9.95 -7.46 -6.44
CA VAL A 134 -10.34 -8.75 -7.03
C VAL A 134 -11.24 -8.49 -8.21
N ASN A 135 -10.81 -8.93 -9.39
CA ASN A 135 -11.57 -8.75 -10.63
C ASN A 135 -11.78 -10.09 -11.33
N ARG A 136 -11.51 -11.19 -10.64
CA ARG A 136 -11.72 -12.54 -11.15
C ARG A 136 -12.09 -13.44 -9.99
N GLU A 137 -13.08 -14.31 -10.21
CA GLU A 137 -13.64 -15.08 -9.11
C GLU A 137 -12.78 -16.26 -8.67
N ASP A 138 -11.99 -16.79 -9.53
CA ASP A 138 -11.11 -17.90 -9.15
C ASP A 138 -9.62 -17.51 -9.23
#